data_d2bc8e546862a71c9a65a2a99940a188
#
_entry.id   d2bc8e546862a71c9a65a2a99940a188
#
_cell.length_a   1.000
_cell.length_b   1.000
_cell.length_c   1.000
_cell.angle_alpha   90.00
_cell.angle_beta   90.00
_cell.angle_gamma   90.00
#
_symmetry.space_group_name_H-M   'P 1'
#
loop_
_entity.id
_entity.type
_entity.pdbx_description
1 polymer ?
#
loop_
_entity_poly.entity_id
_entity_poly.type
_entity_poly.pdbx_seq_one_letter_code
_entity_poly.pdbx_strand_id
1 'polypeptide(L)'
;MKASFILKEFDPARILIIKPSAIGDIANSLPFLRGIRETYPQSKISWLVNQSYESILTNHQDINEVFSFDRNIWKKNFGKGLSSSWKLIQRIRALKPTLTIDLQCLLRTGILTRLSGAPIRVGLEDCREGSSYFYTHLVNYPSKGMHAVERYWEAAKFLGCKGEIPQASFPIDETEKANVLKLISLMPKPWIGCCPGARWLTKQWPSSYYAKVLQKAQSETSGSIVLFGGNDDNKNASEIAKLLAPGTPVINLAGKTSLRGLIAVISQMDFVFSNDTGPLHIAVAQKKNIIAPFLCTKVEWNGPYGQFHNTVSTSVPCKGSYLTKCPKMICLDDLVPEKMFPLVESTIQAWKASKT
;
A
#
# COMPACT_ATOMS: atom_id res chain seq x y z
N MET A 1 20.20 -21.32 -16.79
CA MET A 1 19.39 -20.72 -17.85
C MET A 1 17.97 -21.27 -17.77
N LYS A 2 17.05 -20.62 -17.04
CA LYS A 2 15.62 -20.95 -17.12
C LYS A 2 15.02 -19.89 -18.04
N ALA A 3 14.58 -20.34 -19.21
CA ALA A 3 14.10 -19.51 -20.29
C ALA A 3 13.02 -18.52 -19.83
N SER A 4 13.06 -17.31 -20.38
CA SER A 4 11.95 -16.37 -20.42
C SER A 4 10.82 -16.95 -21.29
N PHE A 5 10.13 -17.93 -20.74
CA PHE A 5 9.01 -18.57 -21.41
C PHE A 5 7.78 -17.73 -21.07
N ILE A 6 7.38 -16.88 -22.00
CA ILE A 6 6.00 -16.36 -22.03
C ILE A 6 5.12 -17.57 -22.23
N LEU A 7 4.26 -17.85 -21.25
CA LEU A 7 3.28 -18.95 -21.33
C LEU A 7 2.20 -18.59 -22.37
N LYS A 8 2.57 -18.66 -23.67
CA LYS A 8 1.76 -18.16 -24.80
C LYS A 8 0.43 -18.89 -25.01
N GLU A 9 0.24 -20.06 -24.42
CA GLU A 9 -0.97 -20.88 -24.60
C GLU A 9 -1.54 -21.39 -23.27
N PHE A 10 -1.13 -20.80 -22.15
CA PHE A 10 -1.55 -21.25 -20.84
C PHE A 10 -2.76 -20.44 -20.37
N ASP A 11 -3.92 -21.08 -20.28
CA ASP A 11 -5.14 -20.52 -19.70
C ASP A 11 -5.41 -21.14 -18.32
N PRO A 12 -4.97 -20.50 -17.22
CA PRO A 12 -5.09 -21.05 -15.89
C PRO A 12 -6.53 -20.96 -15.37
N ALA A 13 -7.24 -22.07 -15.28
CA ALA A 13 -8.60 -22.10 -14.76
C ALA A 13 -8.71 -21.61 -13.30
N ARG A 14 -7.67 -21.83 -12.48
CA ARG A 14 -7.62 -21.44 -11.05
C ARG A 14 -6.27 -20.87 -10.68
N ILE A 15 -6.28 -19.62 -10.26
CA ILE A 15 -5.09 -18.84 -9.90
C ILE A 15 -5.09 -18.58 -8.40
N LEU A 16 -3.99 -18.91 -7.72
CA LEU A 16 -3.74 -18.52 -6.34
C LEU A 16 -2.66 -17.45 -6.30
N ILE A 17 -2.98 -16.28 -5.80
CA ILE A 17 -2.04 -15.19 -5.54
C ILE A 17 -1.66 -15.21 -4.06
N ILE A 18 -0.38 -15.20 -3.75
CA ILE A 18 0.15 -15.14 -2.39
C ILE A 18 0.84 -13.79 -2.17
N LYS A 19 0.16 -12.88 -1.47
CA LYS A 19 0.71 -11.60 -1.01
C LYS A 19 0.16 -11.25 0.37
N PRO A 20 0.77 -11.80 1.44
CA PRO A 20 0.23 -11.70 2.80
C PRO A 20 0.35 -10.32 3.43
N SER A 21 1.35 -9.54 3.07
CA SER A 21 1.70 -8.25 3.73
C SER A 21 2.77 -7.47 2.95
N ALA A 22 3.08 -6.19 3.25
CA ALA A 22 2.33 -5.30 4.11
C ALA A 22 1.25 -4.56 3.31
N ILE A 23 0.47 -3.67 3.94
CA ILE A 23 -0.65 -2.97 3.28
C ILE A 23 -0.21 -2.18 2.04
N GLY A 24 0.94 -1.50 2.10
CA GLY A 24 1.51 -0.80 0.95
C GLY A 24 1.89 -1.75 -0.19
N ASP A 25 2.47 -2.92 0.13
CA ASP A 25 2.79 -3.92 -0.88
C ASP A 25 1.53 -4.55 -1.50
N ILE A 26 0.46 -4.71 -0.71
CA ILE A 26 -0.85 -5.16 -1.22
C ILE A 26 -1.39 -4.11 -2.18
N ALA A 27 -1.37 -2.83 -1.81
CA ALA A 27 -1.78 -1.73 -2.69
C ALA A 27 -0.99 -1.74 -4.01
N ASN A 28 0.34 -1.87 -3.92
CA ASN A 28 1.22 -1.90 -5.09
C ASN A 28 1.03 -3.16 -5.97
N SER A 29 0.38 -4.20 -5.47
CA SER A 29 0.08 -5.42 -6.25
C SER A 29 -1.32 -5.41 -6.89
N LEU A 30 -2.16 -4.41 -6.63
CA LEU A 30 -3.47 -4.30 -7.27
C LEU A 30 -3.42 -4.15 -8.81
N PRO A 31 -2.48 -3.37 -9.39
CA PRO A 31 -2.30 -3.31 -10.85
C PRO A 31 -1.99 -4.68 -11.46
N PHE A 32 -1.14 -5.49 -10.80
CA PHE A 32 -0.89 -6.87 -11.19
C PHE A 32 -2.19 -7.70 -11.19
N LEU A 33 -2.97 -7.64 -10.09
CA LEU A 33 -4.24 -8.35 -9.99
C LEU A 33 -5.19 -7.97 -11.14
N ARG A 34 -5.30 -6.67 -11.44
CA ARG A 34 -6.14 -6.15 -12.53
C ARG A 34 -5.70 -6.70 -13.87
N GLY A 35 -4.40 -6.65 -14.18
CA GLY A 35 -3.85 -7.21 -15.41
C GLY A 35 -4.12 -8.73 -15.54
N ILE A 36 -3.98 -9.48 -14.45
CA ILE A 36 -4.32 -10.92 -14.44
C ILE A 36 -5.81 -11.15 -14.70
N ARG A 37 -6.71 -10.35 -14.10
CA ARG A 37 -8.15 -10.47 -14.33
C ARG A 37 -8.52 -10.14 -15.78
N GLU A 38 -7.93 -9.11 -16.36
CA GLU A 38 -8.16 -8.72 -17.76
C GLU A 38 -7.63 -9.76 -18.74
N THR A 39 -6.49 -10.37 -18.43
CA THR A 39 -5.89 -11.41 -19.28
C THR A 39 -6.62 -12.74 -19.17
N TYR A 40 -7.12 -13.09 -17.98
CA TYR A 40 -7.79 -14.35 -17.67
C TYR A 40 -9.18 -14.09 -17.06
N PRO A 41 -10.14 -13.59 -17.85
CA PRO A 41 -11.45 -13.15 -17.32
C PRO A 41 -12.27 -14.29 -16.72
N GLN A 42 -12.09 -15.53 -17.19
CA GLN A 42 -12.81 -16.71 -16.71
C GLN A 42 -12.12 -17.44 -15.55
N SER A 43 -10.89 -17.07 -15.24
CA SER A 43 -10.13 -17.72 -14.17
C SER A 43 -10.76 -17.47 -12.80
N LYS A 44 -10.78 -18.50 -11.95
CA LYS A 44 -11.10 -18.33 -10.53
C LYS A 44 -9.86 -17.85 -9.79
N ILE A 45 -9.82 -16.56 -9.41
CA ILE A 45 -8.71 -15.93 -8.70
C ILE A 45 -8.97 -15.98 -7.19
N SER A 46 -8.05 -16.60 -6.47
CA SER A 46 -8.03 -16.65 -5.01
C SER A 46 -6.80 -15.91 -4.49
N TRP A 47 -6.94 -15.18 -3.38
CA TRP A 47 -5.86 -14.39 -2.79
C TRP A 47 -5.59 -14.83 -1.35
N LEU A 48 -4.34 -15.19 -1.05
CA LEU A 48 -3.88 -15.49 0.30
C LEU A 48 -3.27 -14.26 0.96
N VAL A 49 -3.88 -13.81 2.06
CA VAL A 49 -3.50 -12.59 2.79
C VAL A 49 -3.40 -12.85 4.30
N ASN A 50 -2.68 -12.02 5.04
CA ASN A 50 -2.75 -12.03 6.51
C ASN A 50 -4.13 -11.55 6.96
N GLN A 51 -4.68 -12.17 8.01
CA GLN A 51 -6.01 -11.86 8.56
C GLN A 51 -6.20 -10.38 8.86
N SER A 52 -5.14 -9.68 9.29
CA SER A 52 -5.19 -8.23 9.55
C SER A 52 -5.52 -7.38 8.31
N TYR A 53 -5.34 -7.92 7.11
CA TYR A 53 -5.59 -7.23 5.84
C TYR A 53 -6.70 -7.86 5.01
N GLU A 54 -7.37 -8.90 5.50
CA GLU A 54 -8.44 -9.59 4.78
C GLU A 54 -9.55 -8.64 4.35
N SER A 55 -9.97 -7.78 5.27
CA SER A 55 -11.09 -6.86 5.07
C SER A 55 -10.91 -5.92 3.87
N ILE A 56 -9.70 -5.52 3.52
CA ILE A 56 -9.46 -4.59 2.40
C ILE A 56 -9.54 -5.25 1.02
N LEU A 57 -9.47 -6.57 0.96
CA LEU A 57 -9.61 -7.35 -0.27
C LEU A 57 -10.99 -8.01 -0.41
N THR A 58 -11.77 -8.05 0.67
CA THR A 58 -13.12 -8.61 0.65
C THR A 58 -14.02 -7.80 -0.30
N ASN A 59 -14.78 -8.48 -1.14
CA ASN A 59 -15.62 -7.90 -2.19
C ASN A 59 -14.84 -7.14 -3.29
N HIS A 60 -13.54 -7.45 -3.46
CA HIS A 60 -12.79 -6.90 -4.58
C HIS A 60 -13.27 -7.53 -5.89
N GLN A 61 -13.64 -6.70 -6.87
CA GLN A 61 -14.25 -7.16 -8.14
C GLN A 61 -13.39 -8.16 -8.93
N ASP A 62 -12.07 -8.10 -8.79
CA ASP A 62 -11.12 -8.95 -9.50
C ASP A 62 -10.76 -10.24 -8.72
N ILE A 63 -11.27 -10.43 -7.49
CA ILE A 63 -10.99 -11.58 -6.63
C ILE A 63 -12.27 -12.38 -6.44
N ASN A 64 -12.20 -13.69 -6.64
CA ASN A 64 -13.32 -14.60 -6.38
C ASN A 64 -13.36 -15.04 -4.91
N GLU A 65 -12.18 -15.24 -4.29
CA GLU A 65 -12.11 -15.73 -2.92
C GLU A 65 -10.87 -15.21 -2.20
N VAL A 66 -11.05 -14.71 -0.98
CA VAL A 66 -9.95 -14.28 -0.10
C VAL A 66 -9.73 -15.33 0.96
N PHE A 67 -8.48 -15.79 1.08
CA PHE A 67 -8.04 -16.69 2.13
C PHE A 67 -7.19 -15.92 3.12
N SER A 68 -7.50 -16.05 4.40
CA SER A 68 -6.68 -15.42 5.43
C SER A 68 -6.07 -16.43 6.38
N PHE A 69 -4.95 -16.04 6.98
CA PHE A 69 -4.30 -16.77 8.05
C PHE A 69 -3.79 -15.81 9.13
N ASP A 70 -3.86 -16.24 10.39
CA ASP A 70 -3.31 -15.48 11.52
C ASP A 70 -1.80 -15.77 11.67
N ARG A 71 -0.98 -14.79 11.32
CA ARG A 71 0.48 -14.87 11.48
C ARG A 71 0.91 -15.00 12.95
N ASN A 72 0.11 -14.50 13.89
CA ASN A 72 0.48 -14.42 15.31
C ASN A 72 0.13 -15.70 16.08
N ILE A 73 -0.60 -16.64 15.48
CA ILE A 73 -1.03 -17.87 16.15
C ILE A 73 0.17 -18.72 16.60
N TRP A 74 1.27 -18.72 15.84
CA TRP A 74 2.50 -19.41 16.17
C TRP A 74 3.21 -18.85 17.41
N LYS A 75 3.09 -17.54 17.65
CA LYS A 75 3.67 -16.90 18.82
C LYS A 75 2.87 -17.17 20.09
N LYS A 76 1.56 -17.39 19.95
CA LYS A 76 0.66 -17.62 21.07
C LYS A 76 0.59 -19.08 21.52
N ASN A 77 0.60 -20.03 20.58
CA ASN A 77 0.48 -21.45 20.88
C ASN A 77 1.01 -22.28 19.69
N PHE A 78 2.11 -23.01 19.89
CA PHE A 78 2.75 -23.82 18.86
C PHE A 78 1.83 -24.91 18.29
N GLY A 79 1.12 -25.67 19.12
CA GLY A 79 0.20 -26.72 18.68
C GLY A 79 -0.98 -26.18 17.86
N LYS A 80 -1.57 -25.06 18.29
CA LYS A 80 -2.60 -24.37 17.51
C LYS A 80 -2.04 -23.80 16.20
N GLY A 81 -0.80 -23.33 16.20
CA GLY A 81 -0.09 -22.87 15.01
C GLY A 81 0.04 -23.97 13.98
N LEU A 82 0.45 -25.18 14.40
CA LEU A 82 0.62 -26.34 13.52
C LEU A 82 -0.73 -26.79 12.93
N SER A 83 -1.76 -26.93 13.77
CA SER A 83 -3.12 -27.30 13.32
C SER A 83 -3.72 -26.26 12.36
N SER A 84 -3.56 -24.98 12.66
CA SER A 84 -4.03 -23.89 11.79
C SER A 84 -3.32 -23.89 10.42
N SER A 85 -2.00 -24.13 10.41
CA SER A 85 -1.24 -24.23 9.17
C SER A 85 -1.64 -25.43 8.33
N TRP A 86 -1.90 -26.57 8.97
CA TRP A 86 -2.41 -27.75 8.28
C TRP A 86 -3.78 -27.49 7.65
N LYS A 87 -4.70 -26.89 8.39
CA LYS A 87 -6.02 -26.49 7.86
C LYS A 87 -5.89 -25.52 6.69
N LEU A 88 -4.98 -24.55 6.78
CA LEU A 88 -4.70 -23.60 5.68
C LEU A 88 -4.22 -24.35 4.44
N ILE A 89 -3.27 -25.28 4.59
CA ILE A 89 -2.74 -26.08 3.46
C ILE A 89 -3.86 -26.93 2.84
N GLN A 90 -4.71 -27.56 3.65
CA GLN A 90 -5.85 -28.31 3.13
C GLN A 90 -6.83 -27.44 2.35
N ARG A 91 -7.14 -26.23 2.85
CA ARG A 91 -7.98 -25.26 2.13
C ARG A 91 -7.34 -24.83 0.82
N ILE A 92 -6.05 -24.52 0.81
CA ILE A 92 -5.31 -24.15 -0.41
C ILE A 92 -5.33 -25.30 -1.42
N ARG A 93 -5.10 -26.53 -0.98
CA ARG A 93 -5.15 -27.73 -1.87
C ARG A 93 -6.53 -27.99 -2.42
N ALA A 94 -7.59 -27.73 -1.64
CA ALA A 94 -8.97 -27.89 -2.08
C ALA A 94 -9.33 -26.94 -3.25
N LEU A 95 -8.62 -25.81 -3.39
CA LEU A 95 -8.74 -24.92 -4.56
C LEU A 95 -8.30 -25.61 -5.87
N LYS A 96 -7.41 -26.63 -5.78
CA LYS A 96 -6.74 -27.26 -6.92
C LYS A 96 -6.15 -26.20 -7.87
N PRO A 97 -5.30 -25.27 -7.41
CA PRO A 97 -4.80 -24.20 -8.27
C PRO A 97 -3.98 -24.77 -9.44
N THR A 98 -4.21 -24.27 -10.62
CA THR A 98 -3.41 -24.58 -11.82
C THR A 98 -2.19 -23.69 -11.92
N LEU A 99 -2.26 -22.51 -11.31
CA LEU A 99 -1.19 -21.52 -11.20
C LEU A 99 -1.15 -20.95 -9.76
N THR A 100 0.02 -20.90 -9.17
CA THR A 100 0.26 -20.17 -7.92
C THR A 100 1.35 -19.13 -8.14
N ILE A 101 1.09 -17.89 -7.74
CA ILE A 101 2.02 -16.76 -7.88
C ILE A 101 2.35 -16.24 -6.49
N ASP A 102 3.62 -16.28 -6.13
CA ASP A 102 4.11 -15.71 -4.86
C ASP A 102 4.78 -14.37 -5.11
N LEU A 103 4.08 -13.29 -4.76
CA LEU A 103 4.59 -11.91 -4.82
C LEU A 103 5.31 -11.50 -3.53
N GLN A 104 5.36 -12.37 -2.52
CA GLN A 104 6.08 -12.10 -1.27
C GLN A 104 7.49 -12.64 -1.28
N CYS A 105 7.70 -13.80 -1.87
CA CYS A 105 8.99 -14.46 -2.11
C CYS A 105 9.87 -14.62 -0.85
N LEU A 106 9.26 -15.10 0.26
CA LEU A 106 9.93 -15.50 1.49
C LEU A 106 9.81 -17.02 1.68
N LEU A 107 10.69 -17.61 2.51
CA LEU A 107 10.68 -19.07 2.79
C LEU A 107 9.28 -19.61 3.09
N ARG A 108 8.54 -18.96 4.00
CA ARG A 108 7.19 -19.41 4.42
C ARG A 108 6.17 -19.36 3.30
N THR A 109 6.23 -18.37 2.41
CA THR A 109 5.31 -18.26 1.28
C THR A 109 5.72 -19.19 0.15
N GLY A 110 7.02 -19.41 -0.05
CA GLY A 110 7.54 -20.43 -0.95
C GLY A 110 7.08 -21.85 -0.56
N ILE A 111 7.14 -22.19 0.74
CA ILE A 111 6.62 -23.46 1.26
C ILE A 111 5.12 -23.59 0.96
N LEU A 112 4.31 -22.56 1.23
CA LEU A 112 2.87 -22.58 0.92
C LEU A 112 2.62 -22.72 -0.57
N THR A 113 3.43 -22.04 -1.40
CA THR A 113 3.39 -22.15 -2.87
C THR A 113 3.66 -23.59 -3.32
N ARG A 114 4.66 -24.26 -2.75
CA ARG A 114 4.96 -25.67 -3.06
C ARG A 114 3.84 -26.61 -2.60
N LEU A 115 3.31 -26.37 -1.40
CA LEU A 115 2.26 -27.18 -0.82
C LEU A 115 0.88 -26.95 -1.43
N SER A 116 0.70 -25.88 -2.21
CA SER A 116 -0.56 -25.65 -2.97
C SER A 116 -0.87 -26.77 -3.96
N GLY A 117 0.16 -27.49 -4.41
CA GLY A 117 0.03 -28.54 -5.41
C GLY A 117 -0.10 -28.03 -6.85
N ALA A 118 -0.01 -26.72 -7.08
CA ALA A 118 -0.06 -26.15 -8.42
C ALA A 118 1.10 -26.66 -9.28
N PRO A 119 0.83 -27.09 -10.53
CA PRO A 119 1.88 -27.51 -11.47
C PRO A 119 2.80 -26.34 -11.85
N ILE A 120 2.25 -25.14 -12.01
CA ILE A 120 2.99 -23.92 -12.30
C ILE A 120 3.03 -23.04 -11.03
N ARG A 121 4.26 -22.77 -10.58
CA ARG A 121 4.52 -21.96 -9.38
C ARG A 121 5.53 -20.88 -9.74
N VAL A 122 5.07 -19.64 -9.68
CA VAL A 122 5.85 -18.46 -10.11
C VAL A 122 6.29 -17.66 -8.89
N GLY A 123 7.56 -17.33 -8.85
CA GLY A 123 8.16 -16.39 -7.90
C GLY A 123 8.94 -15.30 -8.62
N LEU A 124 9.47 -14.34 -7.87
CA LEU A 124 10.30 -13.24 -8.38
C LEU A 124 11.79 -13.54 -8.15
N GLU A 125 12.68 -12.97 -8.96
CA GLU A 125 14.13 -13.21 -8.85
C GLU A 125 14.75 -12.70 -7.54
N ASP A 126 14.17 -11.67 -6.91
CA ASP A 126 14.59 -11.11 -5.62
C ASP A 126 14.10 -11.92 -4.40
N CYS A 127 13.74 -13.17 -4.64
CA CYS A 127 13.33 -14.09 -3.59
C CYS A 127 14.44 -14.27 -2.53
N ARG A 128 14.00 -14.41 -1.27
CA ARG A 128 14.88 -14.47 -0.10
C ARG A 128 14.69 -15.76 0.70
N GLU A 129 15.58 -16.00 1.65
CA GLU A 129 15.49 -17.11 2.60
C GLU A 129 15.42 -18.49 1.90
N GLY A 130 15.99 -18.63 0.68
CA GLY A 130 15.95 -19.87 -0.07
C GLY A 130 14.61 -20.21 -0.72
N SER A 131 13.67 -19.27 -0.79
CA SER A 131 12.34 -19.53 -1.36
C SER A 131 12.36 -19.90 -2.85
N SER A 132 13.44 -19.59 -3.58
CA SER A 132 13.62 -19.95 -5.00
C SER A 132 13.47 -21.45 -5.30
N TYR A 133 13.78 -22.32 -4.35
CA TYR A 133 13.66 -23.78 -4.51
C TYR A 133 12.22 -24.28 -4.65
N PHE A 134 11.24 -23.48 -4.27
CA PHE A 134 9.83 -23.88 -4.26
C PHE A 134 9.09 -23.50 -5.54
N TYR A 135 9.70 -22.68 -6.41
CA TYR A 135 9.08 -22.22 -7.65
C TYR A 135 9.50 -23.07 -8.83
N THR A 136 8.61 -23.23 -9.79
CA THR A 136 8.93 -23.84 -11.11
C THR A 136 9.50 -22.81 -12.06
N HIS A 137 9.11 -21.54 -11.89
CA HIS A 137 9.53 -20.42 -12.72
C HIS A 137 9.88 -19.23 -11.82
N LEU A 138 10.97 -18.52 -12.17
CA LEU A 138 11.35 -17.24 -11.58
C LEU A 138 11.25 -16.16 -12.64
N VAL A 139 10.58 -15.09 -12.30
CA VAL A 139 10.48 -13.90 -13.15
C VAL A 139 11.70 -13.03 -12.89
N ASN A 140 12.48 -12.80 -13.93
CA ASN A 140 13.58 -11.85 -13.93
C ASN A 140 13.07 -10.49 -14.38
N TYR A 141 13.66 -9.42 -13.89
CA TYR A 141 13.34 -8.06 -14.32
C TYR A 141 14.61 -7.28 -14.69
N PRO A 142 14.45 -6.25 -15.55
CA PRO A 142 15.59 -5.62 -16.24
C PRO A 142 16.55 -4.88 -15.32
N SER A 143 16.12 -4.43 -14.14
CA SER A 143 16.99 -3.70 -13.24
C SER A 143 16.73 -4.00 -11.76
N LYS A 144 17.81 -4.04 -10.98
CA LYS A 144 17.73 -4.01 -9.52
C LYS A 144 17.30 -2.61 -9.10
N GLY A 145 16.27 -2.50 -8.26
CA GLY A 145 15.80 -1.21 -7.75
C GLY A 145 14.56 -0.65 -8.44
N MET A 146 13.87 -1.47 -9.21
CA MET A 146 12.54 -1.12 -9.73
C MET A 146 11.53 -0.93 -8.61
N HIS A 147 10.56 -0.06 -8.84
CA HIS A 147 9.42 0.11 -7.93
C HIS A 147 8.63 -1.20 -7.81
N ALA A 148 8.01 -1.43 -6.65
CA ALA A 148 7.26 -2.67 -6.39
C ALA A 148 6.15 -2.93 -7.44
N VAL A 149 5.44 -1.89 -7.88
CA VAL A 149 4.41 -1.98 -8.94
C VAL A 149 5.00 -2.52 -10.24
N GLU A 150 6.16 -2.01 -10.65
CA GLU A 150 6.85 -2.43 -11.89
C GLU A 150 7.33 -3.88 -11.80
N ARG A 151 7.91 -4.27 -10.65
CA ARG A 151 8.34 -5.66 -10.42
C ARG A 151 7.16 -6.63 -10.49
N TYR A 152 6.02 -6.28 -9.92
CA TYR A 152 4.81 -7.11 -10.02
C TYR A 152 4.25 -7.10 -11.44
N TRP A 153 4.40 -6.00 -12.16
CA TRP A 153 4.00 -5.93 -13.56
C TRP A 153 4.85 -6.81 -14.48
N GLU A 154 6.16 -6.93 -14.21
CA GLU A 154 7.00 -7.91 -14.93
C GLU A 154 6.49 -9.35 -14.71
N ALA A 155 6.01 -9.69 -13.52
CA ALA A 155 5.34 -10.97 -13.30
C ALA A 155 4.03 -11.10 -14.11
N ALA A 156 3.25 -10.03 -14.23
CA ALA A 156 2.06 -10.03 -15.07
C ALA A 156 2.41 -10.22 -16.55
N LYS A 157 3.43 -9.53 -17.07
CA LYS A 157 3.91 -9.72 -18.45
C LYS A 157 4.40 -11.15 -18.71
N PHE A 158 5.13 -11.73 -17.76
CA PHE A 158 5.56 -13.12 -17.84
C PHE A 158 4.38 -14.07 -17.98
N LEU A 159 3.25 -13.74 -17.36
CA LEU A 159 1.99 -14.49 -17.44
C LEU A 159 1.11 -14.09 -18.64
N GLY A 160 1.62 -13.29 -19.57
CA GLY A 160 0.90 -12.95 -20.80
C GLY A 160 0.14 -11.63 -20.79
N CYS A 161 0.15 -10.90 -19.69
CA CYS A 161 -0.45 -9.55 -19.65
C CYS A 161 0.28 -8.61 -20.62
N LYS A 162 -0.47 -7.76 -21.30
CA LYS A 162 0.06 -6.82 -22.32
C LYS A 162 -0.34 -5.38 -21.98
N GLY A 163 0.34 -4.44 -22.66
CA GLY A 163 0.03 -3.02 -22.53
C GLY A 163 0.67 -2.34 -21.30
N GLU A 164 0.09 -1.22 -20.94
CA GLU A 164 0.53 -0.40 -19.81
C GLU A 164 0.04 -0.98 -18.47
N ILE A 165 0.66 -0.52 -17.39
CA ILE A 165 0.26 -0.89 -16.03
C ILE A 165 -1.14 -0.34 -15.75
N PRO A 166 -2.14 -1.19 -15.53
CA PRO A 166 -3.51 -0.73 -15.35
C PRO A 166 -3.70 -0.04 -13.99
N GLN A 167 -4.60 0.92 -13.95
CA GLN A 167 -5.02 1.52 -12.70
C GLN A 167 -5.92 0.54 -11.93
N ALA A 168 -5.66 0.37 -10.65
CA ALA A 168 -6.46 -0.48 -9.77
C ALA A 168 -6.65 0.17 -8.39
N SER A 169 -7.76 -0.13 -7.74
CA SER A 169 -8.13 0.46 -6.45
C SER A 169 -8.69 -0.59 -5.49
N PHE A 170 -8.60 -0.32 -4.20
CA PHE A 170 -9.35 -1.09 -3.21
C PHE A 170 -10.86 -0.86 -3.36
N PRO A 171 -11.69 -1.85 -3.03
CA PRO A 171 -13.14 -1.63 -2.92
C PRO A 171 -13.44 -0.65 -1.79
N ILE A 172 -14.40 0.23 -2.04
CA ILE A 172 -14.92 1.14 -1.02
C ILE A 172 -16.14 0.50 -0.39
N ASP A 173 -16.14 0.36 0.92
CA ASP A 173 -17.32 -0.08 1.67
C ASP A 173 -18.29 1.09 1.80
N GLU A 174 -19.48 0.99 1.21
CA GLU A 174 -20.45 2.08 1.20
C GLU A 174 -20.98 2.44 2.60
N THR A 175 -21.04 1.46 3.53
CA THR A 175 -21.41 1.71 4.92
C THR A 175 -20.34 2.55 5.62
N GLU A 176 -19.08 2.16 5.48
CA GLU A 176 -17.94 2.93 6.03
C GLU A 176 -17.86 4.32 5.41
N LYS A 177 -18.10 4.45 4.11
CA LYS A 177 -18.14 5.74 3.42
C LYS A 177 -19.26 6.62 3.95
N ALA A 178 -20.47 6.08 4.14
CA ALA A 178 -21.57 6.80 4.74
C ALA A 178 -21.26 7.26 6.18
N ASN A 179 -20.60 6.42 6.98
CA ASN A 179 -20.17 6.77 8.33
C ASN A 179 -19.15 7.92 8.31
N VAL A 180 -18.18 7.88 7.41
CA VAL A 180 -17.18 8.96 7.24
C VAL A 180 -17.87 10.25 6.83
N LEU A 181 -18.77 10.22 5.84
CA LEU A 181 -19.48 11.40 5.37
C LEU A 181 -20.35 12.05 6.46
N LYS A 182 -20.96 11.29 7.35
CA LYS A 182 -21.66 11.84 8.52
C LYS A 182 -20.77 12.71 9.40
N LEU A 183 -19.46 12.41 9.45
CA LEU A 183 -18.51 13.15 10.29
C LEU A 183 -17.93 14.39 9.61
N ILE A 184 -17.79 14.37 8.27
CA ILE A 184 -17.03 15.41 7.56
C ILE A 184 -17.89 16.24 6.57
N SER A 185 -19.12 15.82 6.22
CA SER A 185 -19.93 16.49 5.18
C SER A 185 -20.29 17.94 5.48
N LEU A 186 -20.36 18.31 6.75
CA LEU A 186 -20.62 19.69 7.18
C LEU A 186 -19.35 20.53 7.27
N MET A 187 -18.18 19.93 7.11
CA MET A 187 -16.90 20.64 7.15
C MET A 187 -16.60 21.27 5.77
N PRO A 188 -16.04 22.51 5.75
CA PRO A 188 -15.65 23.17 4.50
C PRO A 188 -14.73 22.32 3.63
N LYS A 189 -14.94 22.32 2.31
CA LYS A 189 -14.04 21.73 1.32
C LYS A 189 -12.98 22.73 0.86
N PRO A 190 -11.80 22.25 0.38
CA PRO A 190 -11.43 20.85 0.21
C PRO A 190 -11.19 20.11 1.54
N TRP A 191 -11.33 18.79 1.53
CA TRP A 191 -10.95 17.95 2.64
C TRP A 191 -9.48 17.53 2.50
N ILE A 192 -8.65 18.10 3.37
CA ILE A 192 -7.20 17.92 3.40
C ILE A 192 -6.87 16.76 4.33
N GLY A 193 -6.56 15.61 3.76
CA GLY A 193 -6.20 14.42 4.53
C GLY A 193 -4.76 14.45 5.04
N CYS A 194 -4.51 13.95 6.25
CA CYS A 194 -3.15 13.76 6.75
C CYS A 194 -3.00 12.47 7.57
N CYS A 195 -2.03 11.64 7.18
CA CYS A 195 -1.56 10.49 7.95
C CYS A 195 -0.13 10.74 8.44
N PRO A 196 0.05 11.27 9.66
CA PRO A 196 1.35 11.73 10.14
C PRO A 196 2.24 10.62 10.69
N GLY A 197 1.70 9.41 10.87
CA GLY A 197 2.44 8.31 11.44
C GLY A 197 3.30 7.55 10.45
N ALA A 198 4.23 6.77 10.96
CA ALA A 198 4.96 5.74 10.25
C ALA A 198 5.48 4.69 11.24
N ARG A 199 5.64 3.44 10.79
CA ARG A 199 6.16 2.36 11.62
C ARG A 199 7.62 2.59 12.04
N TRP A 200 8.43 3.23 11.20
CA TRP A 200 9.82 3.56 11.49
C TRP A 200 9.92 5.02 11.89
N LEU A 201 10.58 5.31 13.00
CA LEU A 201 10.82 6.68 13.45
C LEU A 201 11.55 7.52 12.39
N THR A 202 12.46 6.89 11.64
CA THR A 202 13.22 7.52 10.56
C THR A 202 12.39 7.89 9.33
N LYS A 203 11.14 7.46 9.25
CA LYS A 203 10.17 7.87 8.23
C LYS A 203 9.19 8.92 8.74
N GLN A 204 9.17 9.18 10.04
CA GLN A 204 8.22 10.13 10.63
C GLN A 204 8.74 11.55 10.48
N TRP A 205 8.00 12.35 9.76
CA TRP A 205 8.20 13.80 9.72
C TRP A 205 7.53 14.43 10.96
N PRO A 206 8.13 15.45 11.61
CA PRO A 206 7.62 15.98 12.86
C PRO A 206 6.19 16.51 12.80
N SER A 207 5.41 16.32 13.87
CA SER A 207 4.05 16.85 13.99
C SER A 207 4.00 18.37 13.81
N SER A 208 4.99 19.09 14.34
CA SER A 208 5.11 20.55 14.18
C SER A 208 5.33 20.97 12.72
N TYR A 209 6.03 20.14 11.95
CA TYR A 209 6.26 20.39 10.52
C TYR A 209 5.00 20.13 9.71
N TYR A 210 4.30 19.03 10.01
CA TYR A 210 2.97 18.77 9.42
C TYR A 210 1.98 19.90 9.75
N ALA A 211 1.93 20.37 10.99
CA ALA A 211 1.04 21.47 11.38
C ALA A 211 1.26 22.72 10.52
N LYS A 212 2.53 23.09 10.26
CA LYS A 212 2.87 24.26 9.41
C LYS A 212 2.39 24.10 7.97
N VAL A 213 2.64 22.96 7.32
CA VAL A 213 2.22 22.75 5.91
C VAL A 213 0.72 22.58 5.78
N LEU A 214 0.06 21.95 6.76
CA LEU A 214 -1.40 21.83 6.80
C LEU A 214 -2.07 23.18 7.03
N GLN A 215 -1.53 24.00 7.91
CA GLN A 215 -2.02 25.36 8.14
C GLN A 215 -1.92 26.21 6.87
N LYS A 216 -0.77 26.12 6.14
CA LYS A 216 -0.62 26.78 4.85
C LYS A 216 -1.68 26.30 3.83
N ALA A 217 -1.83 24.99 3.68
CA ALA A 217 -2.84 24.43 2.77
C ALA A 217 -4.26 24.85 3.13
N GLN A 218 -4.59 24.86 4.42
CA GLN A 218 -5.89 25.26 4.91
C GLN A 218 -6.15 26.76 4.66
N SER A 219 -5.19 27.64 4.96
CA SER A 219 -5.34 29.09 4.74
C SER A 219 -5.53 29.48 3.29
N GLU A 220 -4.89 28.78 2.34
CA GLU A 220 -5.00 29.02 0.90
C GLU A 220 -6.28 28.49 0.26
N THR A 221 -6.96 27.55 0.94
CA THR A 221 -8.13 26.86 0.41
C THR A 221 -9.42 27.11 1.20
N SER A 222 -9.30 27.61 2.43
CA SER A 222 -10.39 27.66 3.43
C SER A 222 -11.00 26.28 3.70
N GLY A 223 -10.26 25.21 3.42
CA GLY A 223 -10.69 23.82 3.56
C GLY A 223 -10.62 23.31 5.00
N SER A 224 -10.85 22.03 5.18
CA SER A 224 -10.81 21.36 6.47
C SER A 224 -9.77 20.27 6.52
N ILE A 225 -9.14 20.07 7.68
CA ILE A 225 -8.11 19.07 7.90
C ILE A 225 -8.74 17.81 8.49
N VAL A 226 -8.47 16.67 7.88
CA VAL A 226 -8.90 15.35 8.35
C VAL A 226 -7.66 14.53 8.69
N LEU A 227 -7.39 14.34 9.98
CA LEU A 227 -6.27 13.53 10.46
C LEU A 227 -6.73 12.08 10.59
N PHE A 228 -5.96 11.12 10.09
CA PHE A 228 -6.31 9.70 10.12
C PHE A 228 -5.07 8.82 10.24
N GLY A 229 -5.29 7.54 10.54
CA GLY A 229 -4.24 6.53 10.73
C GLY A 229 -4.68 5.46 11.73
N GLY A 230 -3.75 4.61 12.15
CA GLY A 230 -3.98 3.61 13.20
C GLY A 230 -3.98 4.21 14.61
N ASN A 231 -4.17 3.36 15.62
CA ASN A 231 -4.11 3.78 17.03
C ASN A 231 -2.76 4.42 17.38
N ASP A 232 -1.66 3.90 16.84
CA ASP A 232 -0.31 4.41 17.10
C ASP A 232 -0.11 5.82 16.54
N ASP A 233 -0.90 6.24 15.55
CA ASP A 233 -0.82 7.55 14.91
C ASP A 233 -1.60 8.63 15.68
N ASN A 234 -2.47 8.25 16.63
CA ASN A 234 -3.35 9.18 17.34
C ASN A 234 -2.58 10.23 18.15
N LYS A 235 -1.42 9.87 18.70
CA LYS A 235 -0.56 10.83 19.42
C LYS A 235 -0.11 11.97 18.50
N ASN A 236 0.47 11.64 17.36
CA ASN A 236 0.95 12.62 16.37
C ASN A 236 -0.21 13.45 15.79
N ALA A 237 -1.33 12.80 15.46
CA ALA A 237 -2.53 13.48 14.97
C ALA A 237 -3.08 14.48 16.01
N SER A 238 -3.16 14.10 17.28
CA SER A 238 -3.61 14.99 18.37
C SER A 238 -2.67 16.15 18.61
N GLU A 239 -1.36 15.93 18.47
CA GLU A 239 -0.35 16.99 18.56
C GLU A 239 -0.49 17.99 17.42
N ILE A 240 -0.66 17.52 16.18
CA ILE A 240 -0.93 18.38 15.02
C ILE A 240 -2.17 19.23 15.27
N ALA A 241 -3.29 18.62 15.68
CA ALA A 241 -4.53 19.36 15.93
C ALA A 241 -4.38 20.49 16.97
N LYS A 242 -3.51 20.30 17.98
CA LYS A 242 -3.21 21.32 18.99
C LYS A 242 -2.31 22.45 18.46
N LEU A 243 -1.48 22.18 17.47
CA LEU A 243 -0.53 23.14 16.89
C LEU A 243 -1.15 23.99 15.78
N LEU A 244 -2.31 23.62 15.26
CA LEU A 244 -3.04 24.43 14.28
C LEU A 244 -3.61 25.70 14.94
N ALA A 245 -3.78 26.75 14.13
CA ALA A 245 -4.34 28.01 14.62
C ALA A 245 -5.77 27.82 15.20
N PRO A 246 -6.13 28.56 16.26
CA PRO A 246 -7.49 28.53 16.79
C PRO A 246 -8.55 28.77 15.70
N GLY A 247 -9.62 27.98 15.72
CA GLY A 247 -10.68 28.07 14.71
C GLY A 247 -10.42 27.32 13.40
N THR A 248 -9.23 26.71 13.19
CA THR A 248 -8.99 25.86 12.03
C THR A 248 -9.92 24.65 12.04
N PRO A 249 -10.73 24.43 10.96
CA PRO A 249 -11.60 23.26 10.90
C PRO A 249 -10.77 21.97 10.81
N VAL A 250 -10.76 21.18 11.88
CA VAL A 250 -9.99 19.93 11.96
C VAL A 250 -10.77 18.84 12.67
N ILE A 251 -10.67 17.61 12.16
CA ILE A 251 -11.16 16.40 12.83
C ILE A 251 -10.06 15.36 12.94
N ASN A 252 -9.93 14.71 14.11
CA ASN A 252 -9.01 13.61 14.32
C ASN A 252 -9.76 12.28 14.34
N LEU A 253 -9.57 11.48 13.29
CA LEU A 253 -10.10 10.13 13.10
C LEU A 253 -9.04 9.04 13.31
N ALA A 254 -7.80 9.39 13.69
CA ALA A 254 -6.74 8.41 13.94
C ALA A 254 -7.13 7.44 15.07
N GLY A 255 -7.03 6.15 14.81
CA GLY A 255 -7.47 5.09 15.72
C GLY A 255 -8.99 4.92 15.86
N LYS A 256 -9.80 5.68 15.12
CA LYS A 256 -11.27 5.64 15.21
C LYS A 256 -11.94 4.95 14.01
N THR A 257 -11.16 4.47 13.06
CA THR A 257 -11.66 3.80 11.86
C THR A 257 -11.13 2.39 11.77
N SER A 258 -11.93 1.48 11.21
CA SER A 258 -11.45 0.19 10.74
C SER A 258 -10.50 0.38 9.55
N LEU A 259 -9.84 -0.68 9.11
CA LEU A 259 -8.99 -0.59 7.91
C LEU A 259 -9.81 -0.29 6.63
N ARG A 260 -11.06 -0.76 6.54
CA ARG A 260 -12.02 -0.36 5.50
C ARG A 260 -12.42 1.10 5.66
N GLY A 261 -12.68 1.54 6.88
CA GLY A 261 -12.97 2.93 7.20
C GLY A 261 -11.82 3.85 6.82
N LEU A 262 -10.57 3.43 7.02
CA LEU A 262 -9.40 4.18 6.55
C LEU A 262 -9.39 4.38 5.02
N ILE A 263 -9.70 3.32 4.25
CA ILE A 263 -9.83 3.42 2.80
C ILE A 263 -10.98 4.38 2.44
N ALA A 264 -12.11 4.28 3.13
CA ALA A 264 -13.25 5.16 2.94
C ALA A 264 -12.90 6.63 3.23
N VAL A 265 -12.19 6.92 4.34
CA VAL A 265 -11.69 8.27 4.64
C VAL A 265 -10.81 8.77 3.50
N ILE A 266 -9.77 8.02 3.14
CA ILE A 266 -8.82 8.40 2.08
C ILE A 266 -9.55 8.66 0.77
N SER A 267 -10.56 7.84 0.41
CA SER A 267 -11.31 7.99 -0.82
C SER A 267 -12.11 9.30 -0.91
N GLN A 268 -12.38 9.95 0.20
CA GLN A 268 -13.12 11.22 0.25
C GLN A 268 -12.19 12.45 0.20
N MET A 269 -10.91 12.29 0.45
CA MET A 269 -9.98 13.42 0.49
C MET A 269 -9.74 14.02 -0.90
N ASP A 270 -9.55 15.32 -0.97
CA ASP A 270 -9.16 16.03 -2.18
C ASP A 270 -7.64 15.88 -2.43
N PHE A 271 -6.83 15.96 -1.38
CA PHE A 271 -5.40 15.60 -1.37
C PHE A 271 -4.98 15.04 -0.02
N VAL A 272 -3.86 14.30 -0.02
CA VAL A 272 -3.41 13.53 1.15
C VAL A 272 -1.94 13.81 1.45
N PHE A 273 -1.68 14.30 2.65
CA PHE A 273 -0.34 14.38 3.24
C PHE A 273 -0.02 13.06 3.94
N SER A 274 1.11 12.44 3.64
CA SER A 274 1.51 11.18 4.29
C SER A 274 3.02 10.96 4.24
N ASN A 275 3.56 10.35 5.28
CA ASN A 275 4.90 9.74 5.21
C ASN A 275 4.91 8.54 4.25
N ASP A 276 6.10 7.99 3.94
CA ASP A 276 6.26 6.72 3.22
C ASP A 276 5.70 5.56 4.05
N THR A 277 4.40 5.30 3.93
CA THR A 277 3.64 4.31 4.71
C THR A 277 2.51 3.68 3.91
N GLY A 278 1.82 2.69 4.49
CA GLY A 278 0.68 2.05 3.86
C GLY A 278 -0.41 3.01 3.37
N PRO A 279 -0.86 4.00 4.15
CA PRO A 279 -1.81 5.03 3.74
C PRO A 279 -1.42 5.82 2.49
N LEU A 280 -0.12 6.10 2.28
CA LEU A 280 0.37 6.70 1.04
C LEU A 280 -0.05 5.87 -0.18
N HIS A 281 0.23 4.57 -0.15
CA HIS A 281 -0.06 3.66 -1.26
C HIS A 281 -1.57 3.40 -1.43
N ILE A 282 -2.33 3.41 -0.33
CA ILE A 282 -3.80 3.40 -0.40
C ILE A 282 -4.29 4.65 -1.14
N ALA A 283 -3.77 5.82 -0.82
CA ALA A 283 -4.18 7.06 -1.44
C ALA A 283 -3.85 7.09 -2.95
N VAL A 284 -2.67 6.56 -3.34
CA VAL A 284 -2.32 6.35 -4.77
C VAL A 284 -3.33 5.42 -5.44
N ALA A 285 -3.63 4.27 -4.84
CA ALA A 285 -4.61 3.33 -5.38
C ALA A 285 -6.01 3.96 -5.51
N GLN A 286 -6.40 4.85 -4.57
CA GLN A 286 -7.66 5.60 -4.59
C GLN A 286 -7.58 6.87 -5.47
N LYS A 287 -6.54 7.03 -6.30
CA LYS A 287 -6.34 8.16 -7.24
C LYS A 287 -6.33 9.53 -6.55
N LYS A 288 -5.79 9.60 -5.34
CA LYS A 288 -5.68 10.87 -4.62
C LYS A 288 -4.35 11.54 -4.91
N ASN A 289 -4.36 12.87 -4.98
CA ASN A 289 -3.13 13.65 -5.06
C ASN A 289 -2.36 13.54 -3.74
N ILE A 290 -1.10 13.18 -3.83
CA ILE A 290 -0.22 12.97 -2.67
C ILE A 290 0.66 14.20 -2.46
N ILE A 291 0.98 14.45 -1.20
CA ILE A 291 2.05 15.38 -0.79
C ILE A 291 2.86 14.64 0.28
N ALA A 292 4.09 14.26 -0.02
CA ALA A 292 4.85 13.38 0.86
C ALA A 292 6.32 13.78 1.06
N PRO A 293 6.77 13.94 2.32
CA PRO A 293 8.18 14.06 2.67
C PRO A 293 8.85 12.68 2.65
N PHE A 294 10.07 12.59 2.10
CA PHE A 294 10.88 11.38 2.07
C PHE A 294 12.21 11.59 2.79
N LEU A 295 12.46 10.83 3.84
CA LEU A 295 13.63 10.95 4.72
C LEU A 295 14.68 9.88 4.43
N CYS A 296 14.42 8.62 4.84
CA CYS A 296 15.40 7.53 4.83
C CYS A 296 15.22 6.51 3.70
N THR A 297 14.18 6.64 2.89
CA THR A 297 13.87 5.73 1.77
C THR A 297 14.01 6.43 0.42
N LYS A 298 14.16 5.63 -0.62
CA LYS A 298 14.26 6.15 -2.00
C LYS A 298 12.87 6.30 -2.60
N VAL A 299 12.57 7.46 -3.16
CA VAL A 299 11.29 7.75 -3.83
C VAL A 299 11.08 6.81 -5.00
N GLU A 300 12.12 6.54 -5.77
CA GLU A 300 12.08 5.69 -6.96
C GLU A 300 11.64 4.26 -6.65
N TRP A 301 11.84 3.80 -5.40
CA TRP A 301 11.51 2.43 -4.98
C TRP A 301 10.25 2.33 -4.11
N ASN A 302 9.97 3.38 -3.35
CA ASN A 302 8.95 3.38 -2.31
C ASN A 302 7.95 4.54 -2.45
N GLY A 303 8.13 5.44 -3.43
CA GLY A 303 7.30 6.61 -3.60
C GLY A 303 5.89 6.31 -4.09
N PRO A 304 5.05 7.34 -4.20
CA PRO A 304 3.72 7.21 -4.77
C PRO A 304 3.83 6.93 -6.27
N TYR A 305 3.55 5.71 -6.69
CA TYR A 305 3.70 5.30 -8.09
C TYR A 305 2.87 6.18 -9.03
N GLY A 306 3.51 6.68 -10.08
CA GLY A 306 2.89 7.64 -11.01
C GLY A 306 2.81 9.08 -10.49
N GLN A 307 3.17 9.33 -9.23
CA GLN A 307 3.15 10.65 -8.59
C GLN A 307 4.47 11.00 -7.88
N PHE A 308 5.61 10.52 -8.39
CA PHE A 308 6.92 10.77 -7.77
C PHE A 308 7.24 12.26 -7.64
N HIS A 309 6.74 13.08 -8.56
CA HIS A 309 6.86 14.54 -8.53
C HIS A 309 6.11 15.19 -7.35
N ASN A 310 5.19 14.48 -6.73
CA ASN A 310 4.44 14.92 -5.55
C ASN A 310 5.16 14.56 -4.23
N THR A 311 6.48 14.48 -4.29
CA THR A 311 7.31 14.18 -3.12
C THR A 311 8.47 15.19 -3.00
N VAL A 312 8.87 15.46 -1.77
CA VAL A 312 10.11 16.18 -1.47
C VAL A 312 11.02 15.28 -0.65
N SER A 313 12.22 15.05 -1.13
CA SER A 313 13.21 14.22 -0.44
C SER A 313 14.26 15.07 0.23
N THR A 314 14.77 14.60 1.38
CA THR A 314 15.99 15.15 1.96
C THR A 314 17.18 15.02 1.01
N SER A 315 18.13 15.94 1.10
CA SER A 315 19.38 15.94 0.34
C SER A 315 20.58 15.35 1.09
N VAL A 316 20.40 14.96 2.37
CA VAL A 316 21.49 14.42 3.19
C VAL A 316 22.12 13.15 2.61
N PRO A 317 23.44 12.90 2.81
CA PRO A 317 24.14 11.77 2.21
C PRO A 317 23.57 10.38 2.61
N CYS A 318 22.92 10.27 3.77
CA CYS A 318 22.29 9.03 4.22
C CYS A 318 20.86 8.81 3.69
N LYS A 319 20.38 9.62 2.74
CA LYS A 319 19.15 9.38 1.99
C LYS A 319 19.18 7.96 1.38
N GLY A 320 18.10 7.23 1.56
CA GLY A 320 18.00 5.85 1.04
C GLY A 320 18.78 4.82 1.87
N SER A 321 19.12 5.11 3.13
CA SER A 321 19.81 4.18 4.04
C SER A 321 18.93 3.05 4.55
N TYR A 322 17.60 3.21 4.54
CA TYR A 322 16.63 2.26 5.11
C TYR A 322 16.86 1.94 6.61
N LEU A 323 17.56 2.81 7.32
CA LEU A 323 17.72 2.66 8.76
C LEU A 323 16.37 2.81 9.47
N THR A 324 16.03 1.89 10.35
CA THR A 324 14.78 1.96 11.13
C THR A 324 14.88 2.85 12.37
N LYS A 325 16.12 3.11 12.79
CA LYS A 325 16.48 3.98 13.93
C LYS A 325 17.70 4.81 13.54
N CYS A 326 17.71 6.06 13.90
CA CYS A 326 18.83 6.97 13.68
C CYS A 326 18.90 7.97 14.85
N PRO A 327 20.03 8.07 15.57
CA PRO A 327 20.15 8.99 16.70
C PRO A 327 20.31 10.45 16.27
N LYS A 328 20.81 10.70 15.05
CA LYS A 328 21.15 12.07 14.60
C LYS A 328 20.00 12.77 13.86
N MET A 329 19.19 12.03 13.11
CA MET A 329 18.05 12.51 12.32
C MET A 329 18.30 13.86 11.58
N ILE A 330 19.51 14.08 11.08
CA ILE A 330 19.91 15.32 10.37
C ILE A 330 19.04 15.62 9.13
N CYS A 331 18.33 14.61 8.64
CA CYS A 331 17.37 14.77 7.56
C CYS A 331 16.16 15.64 7.96
N LEU A 332 15.88 15.82 9.25
CA LEU A 332 14.82 16.71 9.73
C LEU A 332 15.24 18.17 9.65
N ASP A 333 16.51 18.47 9.92
CA ASP A 333 17.06 19.83 9.80
C ASP A 333 17.17 20.24 8.31
N ASP A 334 17.35 19.26 7.42
CA ASP A 334 17.39 19.51 5.99
C ASP A 334 15.98 19.63 5.38
N LEU A 335 15.05 18.71 5.69
CA LEU A 335 13.70 18.71 5.12
C LEU A 335 12.72 19.47 6.03
N VAL A 336 12.90 20.79 6.11
CA VAL A 336 12.02 21.70 6.86
C VAL A 336 10.70 21.99 6.12
N PRO A 337 9.64 22.47 6.79
CA PRO A 337 8.33 22.73 6.16
C PRO A 337 8.39 23.62 4.93
N GLU A 338 9.27 24.61 4.94
CA GLU A 338 9.43 25.60 3.86
C GLU A 338 9.81 24.93 2.53
N LYS A 339 10.55 23.81 2.55
CA LYS A 339 10.86 23.00 1.35
C LYS A 339 9.65 22.30 0.75
N MET A 340 8.59 22.09 1.53
CA MET A 340 7.33 21.50 1.07
C MET A 340 6.36 22.53 0.47
N PHE A 341 6.50 23.82 0.79
CA PHE A 341 5.55 24.86 0.39
C PHE A 341 5.34 24.95 -1.14
N PRO A 342 6.37 24.90 -1.99
CA PRO A 342 6.16 24.93 -3.44
C PRO A 342 5.30 23.75 -3.95
N LEU A 343 5.50 22.56 -3.37
CA LEU A 343 4.68 21.39 -3.70
C LEU A 343 3.23 21.55 -3.23
N VAL A 344 3.02 22.10 -2.03
CA VAL A 344 1.68 22.40 -1.51
C VAL A 344 0.95 23.38 -2.44
N GLU A 345 1.61 24.47 -2.80
CA GLU A 345 1.06 25.51 -3.68
C GLU A 345 0.70 24.96 -5.06
N SER A 346 1.60 24.20 -5.69
CA SER A 346 1.34 23.61 -7.01
C SER A 346 0.19 22.60 -6.97
N THR A 347 0.09 21.79 -5.89
CA THR A 347 -1.01 20.84 -5.71
C THR A 347 -2.35 21.57 -5.54
N ILE A 348 -2.39 22.65 -4.77
CA ILE A 348 -3.59 23.47 -4.59
C ILE A 348 -4.00 24.15 -5.91
N GLN A 349 -3.05 24.68 -6.68
CA GLN A 349 -3.31 25.27 -8.00
C GLN A 349 -3.92 24.24 -8.96
N ALA A 350 -3.32 23.04 -9.04
CA ALA A 350 -3.85 21.95 -9.86
C ALA A 350 -5.27 21.54 -9.43
N TRP A 351 -5.53 21.48 -8.12
CA TRP A 351 -6.86 21.21 -7.61
C TRP A 351 -7.86 22.30 -7.98
N LYS A 352 -7.52 23.58 -7.82
CA LYS A 352 -8.37 24.69 -8.22
C LYS A 352 -8.71 24.64 -9.71
N ALA A 353 -7.72 24.39 -10.56
CA ALA A 353 -7.91 24.26 -12.01
C ALA A 353 -8.82 23.08 -12.41
N SER A 354 -8.85 22.01 -11.62
CA SER A 354 -9.75 20.85 -11.86
C SER A 354 -11.22 21.10 -11.50
N LYS A 355 -11.53 22.24 -10.87
CA LYS A 355 -12.91 22.62 -10.45
C LYS A 355 -13.53 23.67 -11.38
N THR A 356 -12.71 24.34 -12.16
CA THR A 356 -13.15 25.23 -13.26
C THR A 356 -13.40 24.43 -14.54
#